data_4c8a0131b6dee2a5ba4a5dd6ce17e160
#
_entry.id   4c8a0131b6dee2a5ba4a5dd6ce17e160
#
_cell.length_a   1.000
_cell.length_b   1.000
_cell.length_c   1.000
_cell.angle_alpha   90.00
_cell.angle_beta   90.00
_cell.angle_gamma   90.00
#
_symmetry.space_group_name_H-M   'P 1'
#
loop_
_entity.id
_entity.type
_entity.pdbx_description
1 polymer ?
#
loop_
_entity_poly.entity_id
_entity_poly.type
_entity_poly.pdbx_seq_one_letter_code
_entity_poly.pdbx_strand_id
1 'polypeptide(L)'
;MVGGGPGGLLTAYFLGQFAAATIRTTIFEASRRLGGKVLTPSFAAAPVHYEAGAAELYDYTPVGEDPLRNLVAQLGLATAPLGGASVVVDGASISNVDDVAHYLGPRARHEVERFDARAQGWMTPREFYASDDTPAGPSRPFDTMLDGIHDTAARRYLETMIRSDLATEPDRTSTSYGLQNYLMNDPAYMRLYCIAGGNEQLIDALACRIDAEIRLQSPVTEVRLVDQGYMLTTGGEERAATAGPFDAVVLALPLQHLTAVRFTGDELAAALRRHCLRFDHPAHYLRVTALFDEPFWRRRMDGGYLMLDAFGGCCLYDESAREPEPRHGVLGWLVGGAAAEDWAARDDDVLIAATLDSLPAWFGDPRRHLLEARVHRWTGAVSGLPGGWRPPPIDRRHQPDPVGHPHLFVVGDYLYDSTLNGVLDSADYVAGWLAANVS
;
A
#
# COMPACT_ATOMS: atom_id res chain seq x y z
N MET A 1 -8.19 4.27 20.43
CA MET A 1 -7.66 3.74 19.17
C MET A 1 -6.26 3.21 19.41
N VAL A 2 -5.92 2.04 18.90
CA VAL A 2 -4.61 1.40 19.01
C VAL A 2 -3.94 1.46 17.64
N GLY A 3 -2.90 2.26 17.52
CA GLY A 3 -2.18 2.58 16.30
C GLY A 3 -2.47 4.01 15.79
N GLY A 4 -1.41 4.80 15.62
CA GLY A 4 -1.42 6.18 15.10
C GLY A 4 -1.04 6.26 13.62
N GLY A 5 -1.24 5.16 12.86
CA GLY A 5 -1.15 5.13 11.40
C GLY A 5 -2.37 5.75 10.71
N PRO A 6 -2.43 5.72 9.36
CA PRO A 6 -3.55 6.27 8.60
C PRO A 6 -4.91 5.76 9.09
N GLY A 7 -5.04 4.46 9.39
CA GLY A 7 -6.30 3.88 9.86
C GLY A 7 -6.83 4.52 11.15
N GLY A 8 -5.97 4.68 12.16
CA GLY A 8 -6.37 5.32 13.42
C GLY A 8 -6.67 6.81 13.27
N LEU A 9 -5.86 7.53 12.48
CA LEU A 9 -6.05 8.96 12.24
C LEU A 9 -7.30 9.25 11.40
N LEU A 10 -7.54 8.48 10.34
CA LEU A 10 -8.74 8.61 9.50
C LEU A 10 -9.99 8.26 10.31
N THR A 11 -9.96 7.20 11.12
CA THR A 11 -11.10 6.85 11.99
C THR A 11 -11.41 7.98 12.97
N ALA A 12 -10.40 8.58 13.59
CA ALA A 12 -10.60 9.71 14.51
C ALA A 12 -11.13 10.96 13.77
N TYR A 13 -10.63 11.23 12.56
CA TYR A 13 -11.06 12.35 11.73
C TYR A 13 -12.52 12.20 11.32
N PHE A 14 -12.92 11.06 10.76
CA PHE A 14 -14.30 10.82 10.35
C PHE A 14 -15.24 10.75 11.54
N LEU A 15 -14.82 10.20 12.67
CA LEU A 15 -15.62 10.18 13.88
C LEU A 15 -15.95 11.62 14.33
N GLY A 16 -15.00 12.54 14.26
CA GLY A 16 -15.23 13.96 14.52
C GLY A 16 -16.17 14.65 13.51
N GLN A 17 -16.29 14.11 12.30
CA GLN A 17 -17.22 14.61 11.27
C GLN A 17 -18.64 14.06 11.46
N PHE A 18 -18.78 12.79 11.84
CA PHE A 18 -20.05 12.07 11.84
C PHE A 18 -20.79 12.12 13.19
N ALA A 19 -20.04 12.22 14.29
CA ALA A 19 -20.64 12.14 15.62
C ALA A 19 -21.46 13.41 15.95
N ALA A 20 -22.72 13.20 16.30
CA ALA A 20 -23.59 14.28 16.78
C ALA A 20 -23.26 14.74 18.21
N ALA A 21 -22.63 13.86 19.01
CA ALA A 21 -22.19 14.12 20.37
C ALA A 21 -20.66 14.08 20.47
N THR A 22 -20.09 14.73 21.47
CA THR A 22 -18.64 14.69 21.70
C THR A 22 -18.19 13.32 22.17
N ILE A 23 -17.43 12.62 21.32
CA ILE A 23 -16.76 11.35 21.63
C ILE A 23 -15.31 11.65 22.00
N ARG A 24 -14.91 11.33 23.24
CA ARG A 24 -13.53 11.49 23.67
C ARG A 24 -12.68 10.39 23.08
N THR A 25 -11.71 10.75 22.28
CA THR A 25 -10.82 9.83 21.58
C THR A 25 -9.41 9.89 22.17
N THR A 26 -8.80 8.71 22.41
CA THR A 26 -7.39 8.57 22.73
C THR A 26 -6.73 7.67 21.71
N ILE A 27 -5.60 8.10 21.13
CA ILE A 27 -4.79 7.33 20.19
C ILE A 27 -3.51 6.89 20.89
N PHE A 28 -3.26 5.59 20.96
CA PHE A 28 -2.03 5.00 21.48
C PHE A 28 -1.15 4.60 20.31
N GLU A 29 0.04 5.18 20.21
CA GLU A 29 1.04 4.90 19.16
C GLU A 29 2.34 4.40 19.81
N ALA A 30 2.84 3.29 19.29
CA ALA A 30 4.03 2.64 19.84
C ALA A 30 5.32 3.43 19.56
N SER A 31 5.39 4.10 18.43
CA SER A 31 6.56 4.84 17.97
C SER A 31 6.63 6.28 18.51
N ARG A 32 7.67 7.01 18.11
CA ARG A 32 7.83 8.43 18.41
C ARG A 32 7.10 9.36 17.46
N ARG A 33 6.46 8.82 16.41
CA ARG A 33 5.77 9.56 15.36
C ARG A 33 4.43 8.92 15.03
N LEU A 34 3.55 9.68 14.45
CA LEU A 34 2.35 9.19 13.77
C LEU A 34 2.68 8.72 12.34
N GLY A 35 1.72 8.12 11.64
CA GLY A 35 1.76 7.85 10.22
C GLY A 35 2.02 6.40 9.82
N GLY A 36 2.52 5.55 10.72
CA GLY A 36 2.72 4.12 10.43
C GLY A 36 3.51 3.87 9.13
N LYS A 37 2.86 3.29 8.10
CA LYS A 37 3.45 3.00 6.78
C LYS A 37 3.56 4.22 5.85
N VAL A 38 3.03 5.39 6.21
CA VAL A 38 3.25 6.66 5.50
C VAL A 38 4.42 7.39 6.18
N LEU A 39 5.51 7.55 5.45
CA LEU A 39 6.76 8.07 6.00
C LEU A 39 7.58 8.75 4.90
N THR A 40 7.84 10.04 5.07
CA THR A 40 8.61 10.88 4.15
C THR A 40 9.87 11.45 4.84
N PRO A 41 10.93 10.66 5.03
CA PRO A 41 12.17 11.14 5.64
C PRO A 41 13.00 11.98 4.68
N SER A 42 14.07 12.60 5.23
CA SER A 42 15.07 13.32 4.44
C SER A 42 16.36 12.51 4.35
N PHE A 43 17.08 12.66 3.24
CA PHE A 43 18.46 12.19 3.15
C PHE A 43 19.38 13.00 4.05
N ALA A 44 20.47 12.39 4.50
CA ALA A 44 21.49 13.07 5.29
C ALA A 44 22.44 13.91 4.43
N ALA A 45 22.70 13.47 3.20
CA ALA A 45 23.62 14.13 2.27
C ALA A 45 23.06 15.43 1.66
N ALA A 46 21.73 15.60 1.61
CA ALA A 46 21.06 16.81 1.13
C ALA A 46 19.65 16.93 1.74
N PRO A 47 19.08 18.15 1.87
CA PRO A 47 17.74 18.38 2.39
C PRO A 47 16.67 18.01 1.34
N VAL A 48 16.70 16.76 0.87
CA VAL A 48 15.78 16.18 -0.10
C VAL A 48 14.97 15.09 0.58
N HIS A 49 13.65 15.17 0.44
CA HIS A 49 12.72 14.18 0.96
C HIS A 49 12.56 13.01 -0.01
N TYR A 50 12.23 11.85 0.54
CA TYR A 50 11.89 10.65 -0.23
C TYR A 50 10.80 9.85 0.47
N GLU A 51 10.11 8.99 -0.25
CA GLU A 51 9.13 8.11 0.36
C GLU A 51 9.76 6.79 0.80
N ALA A 52 9.63 6.51 2.09
CA ALA A 52 10.12 5.25 2.66
C ALA A 52 9.04 4.17 2.73
N GLY A 53 7.76 4.55 2.66
CA GLY A 53 6.60 3.67 2.74
C GLY A 53 5.66 3.83 1.55
N ALA A 54 4.39 4.14 1.80
CA ALA A 54 3.38 4.39 0.77
C ALA A 54 3.76 5.66 -0.02
N ALA A 55 4.22 5.47 -1.24
CA ALA A 55 4.81 6.52 -2.04
C ALA A 55 3.91 6.98 -3.19
N GLU A 56 3.22 6.05 -3.81
CA GLU A 56 2.31 6.27 -4.92
C GLU A 56 0.88 6.17 -4.39
N LEU A 57 0.05 7.16 -4.70
CA LEU A 57 -1.37 7.20 -4.35
C LEU A 57 -2.21 6.99 -5.60
N TYR A 58 -3.30 6.24 -5.48
CA TYR A 58 -4.18 5.93 -6.59
C TYR A 58 -5.22 7.04 -6.78
N ASP A 59 -5.44 7.41 -8.04
CA ASP A 59 -6.44 8.39 -8.49
C ASP A 59 -7.49 7.69 -9.33
N TYR A 60 -8.64 7.44 -8.74
CA TYR A 60 -9.79 6.81 -9.40
C TYR A 60 -10.75 7.81 -10.08
N THR A 61 -10.39 9.10 -10.11
CA THR A 61 -11.24 10.13 -10.75
C THR A 61 -11.57 9.88 -12.23
N PRO A 62 -10.78 9.11 -13.03
CA PRO A 62 -11.19 8.72 -14.37
C PRO A 62 -12.46 7.86 -14.40
N VAL A 63 -12.76 7.13 -13.31
CA VAL A 63 -13.88 6.18 -13.22
C VAL A 63 -15.06 6.75 -12.46
N GLY A 64 -14.80 7.60 -11.47
CA GLY A 64 -15.84 8.13 -10.61
C GLY A 64 -15.33 9.07 -9.53
N GLU A 65 -16.05 9.14 -8.43
CA GLU A 65 -15.66 9.91 -7.27
C GLU A 65 -14.57 9.17 -6.48
N ASP A 66 -13.52 9.87 -6.11
CA ASP A 66 -12.42 9.30 -5.31
C ASP A 66 -12.39 9.94 -3.92
N PRO A 67 -12.82 9.21 -2.86
CA PRO A 67 -12.86 9.73 -1.50
C PRO A 67 -11.51 10.20 -0.97
N LEU A 68 -10.41 9.50 -1.31
CA LEU A 68 -9.07 9.89 -0.88
C LEU A 68 -8.60 11.19 -1.57
N ARG A 69 -8.85 11.33 -2.88
CA ARG A 69 -8.58 12.58 -3.61
C ARG A 69 -9.39 13.75 -3.05
N ASN A 70 -10.66 13.51 -2.73
CA ASN A 70 -11.53 14.51 -2.12
C ASN A 70 -11.01 14.93 -0.75
N LEU A 71 -10.59 13.97 0.08
CA LEU A 71 -10.01 14.25 1.39
C LEU A 71 -8.71 15.06 1.27
N VAL A 72 -7.79 14.66 0.40
CA VAL A 72 -6.52 15.37 0.15
C VAL A 72 -6.79 16.83 -0.26
N ALA A 73 -7.77 17.06 -1.13
CA ALA A 73 -8.19 18.40 -1.54
C ALA A 73 -8.84 19.19 -0.38
N GLN A 74 -9.71 18.58 0.42
CA GLN A 74 -10.33 19.20 1.62
C GLN A 74 -9.28 19.59 2.68
N LEU A 75 -8.22 18.80 2.79
CA LEU A 75 -7.11 19.10 3.68
C LEU A 75 -6.20 20.21 3.14
N GLY A 76 -6.42 20.67 1.91
CA GLY A 76 -5.65 21.75 1.27
C GLY A 76 -4.26 21.32 0.80
N LEU A 77 -4.05 20.03 0.57
CA LEU A 77 -2.77 19.48 0.17
C LEU A 77 -2.59 19.53 -1.36
N ALA A 78 -1.48 20.09 -1.81
CA ALA A 78 -1.12 20.10 -3.22
C ALA A 78 -0.66 18.70 -3.67
N THR A 79 -0.99 18.34 -4.91
CA THR A 79 -0.63 17.04 -5.48
C THR A 79 0.15 17.20 -6.77
N ALA A 80 1.03 16.22 -7.06
CA ALA A 80 1.74 16.10 -8.32
C ALA A 80 1.34 14.77 -8.99
N PRO A 81 1.01 14.76 -10.30
CA PRO A 81 0.75 13.52 -11.02
C PRO A 81 2.05 12.73 -11.20
N LEU A 82 1.95 11.41 -11.09
CA LEU A 82 2.97 10.46 -11.49
C LEU A 82 2.49 9.80 -12.76
N GLY A 83 3.00 10.25 -13.90
CA GLY A 83 2.51 9.81 -15.20
C GLY A 83 3.58 9.15 -16.06
N GLY A 84 3.12 8.38 -17.04
CA GLY A 84 3.95 7.73 -18.06
C GLY A 84 4.64 6.47 -17.53
N ALA A 85 4.21 5.34 -18.08
CA ALA A 85 4.80 4.04 -17.78
C ALA A 85 5.45 3.47 -19.04
N SER A 86 6.66 2.92 -18.91
CA SER A 86 7.27 2.08 -19.93
C SER A 86 7.76 0.79 -19.30
N VAL A 87 7.68 -0.30 -20.04
CA VAL A 87 8.23 -1.60 -19.63
C VAL A 87 9.60 -1.76 -20.23
N VAL A 88 10.57 -2.10 -19.41
CA VAL A 88 11.94 -2.39 -19.88
C VAL A 88 12.14 -3.90 -19.87
N VAL A 89 12.36 -4.47 -21.04
CA VAL A 89 12.67 -5.88 -21.24
C VAL A 89 13.95 -6.00 -22.06
N ASP A 90 14.93 -6.73 -21.53
CA ASP A 90 16.25 -6.89 -22.14
C ASP A 90 16.93 -5.54 -22.54
N GLY A 91 16.69 -4.51 -21.71
CA GLY A 91 17.23 -3.16 -21.92
C GLY A 91 16.48 -2.29 -22.93
N ALA A 92 15.48 -2.81 -23.64
CA ALA A 92 14.60 -2.06 -24.53
C ALA A 92 13.45 -1.43 -23.75
N SER A 93 13.20 -0.13 -23.94
CA SER A 93 12.06 0.58 -23.38
C SER A 93 10.86 0.46 -24.32
N ILE A 94 9.77 -0.08 -23.82
CA ILE A 94 8.54 -0.41 -24.54
C ILE A 94 7.40 0.40 -23.93
N SER A 95 6.87 1.36 -24.68
CA SER A 95 5.84 2.29 -24.20
C SER A 95 4.45 2.03 -24.82
N ASN A 96 4.39 1.23 -25.89
CA ASN A 96 3.16 0.96 -26.62
C ASN A 96 3.24 -0.36 -27.41
N VAL A 97 2.15 -0.79 -28.01
CA VAL A 97 2.08 -2.05 -28.77
C VAL A 97 2.91 -2.07 -30.06
N ASP A 98 3.23 -0.91 -30.63
CA ASP A 98 4.11 -0.84 -31.79
C ASP A 98 5.56 -1.09 -31.37
N ASP A 99 5.98 -0.62 -30.20
CA ASP A 99 7.26 -0.96 -29.59
C ASP A 99 7.34 -2.47 -29.26
N VAL A 100 6.24 -3.08 -28.76
CA VAL A 100 6.18 -4.54 -28.59
C VAL A 100 6.48 -5.26 -29.91
N ALA A 101 5.86 -4.82 -31.01
CA ALA A 101 6.12 -5.42 -32.33
C ALA A 101 7.57 -5.21 -32.79
N HIS A 102 8.13 -4.03 -32.51
CA HIS A 102 9.48 -3.65 -32.94
C HIS A 102 10.57 -4.43 -32.16
N TYR A 103 10.46 -4.49 -30.85
CA TYR A 103 11.50 -5.07 -30.00
C TYR A 103 11.30 -6.56 -29.71
N LEU A 104 10.05 -7.01 -29.57
CA LEU A 104 9.71 -8.40 -29.20
C LEU A 104 9.13 -9.21 -30.37
N GLY A 105 8.74 -8.55 -31.46
CA GLY A 105 8.25 -9.19 -32.67
C GLY A 105 6.73 -9.29 -32.79
N PRO A 106 6.23 -9.59 -34.01
CA PRO A 106 4.80 -9.57 -34.31
C PRO A 106 3.98 -10.65 -33.57
N ARG A 107 4.61 -11.78 -33.22
CA ARG A 107 3.93 -12.83 -32.42
C ARG A 107 3.69 -12.35 -31.00
N ALA A 108 4.70 -11.75 -30.38
CA ALA A 108 4.58 -11.18 -29.04
C ALA A 108 3.49 -10.11 -29.01
N ARG A 109 3.47 -9.17 -29.98
CA ARG A 109 2.40 -8.18 -30.14
C ARG A 109 1.01 -8.83 -30.14
N HIS A 110 0.79 -9.83 -30.98
CA HIS A 110 -0.50 -10.49 -31.08
C HIS A 110 -0.95 -11.12 -29.76
N GLU A 111 -0.03 -11.75 -29.02
CA GLU A 111 -0.37 -12.36 -27.73
C GLU A 111 -0.64 -11.31 -26.64
N VAL A 112 0.11 -10.20 -26.63
CA VAL A 112 -0.12 -9.07 -25.72
C VAL A 112 -1.48 -8.43 -25.99
N GLU A 113 -1.81 -8.08 -27.25
CA GLU A 113 -3.12 -7.52 -27.62
C GLU A 113 -4.28 -8.45 -27.25
N ARG A 114 -4.10 -9.77 -27.44
CA ARG A 114 -5.10 -10.77 -27.05
C ARG A 114 -5.28 -10.87 -25.55
N PHE A 115 -4.19 -10.79 -24.77
CA PHE A 115 -4.25 -10.77 -23.31
C PHE A 115 -4.95 -9.52 -22.82
N ASP A 116 -4.59 -8.36 -23.37
CA ASP A 116 -5.17 -7.07 -23.00
C ASP A 116 -6.69 -7.04 -23.24
N ALA A 117 -7.13 -7.42 -24.43
CA ALA A 117 -8.57 -7.53 -24.77
C ALA A 117 -9.31 -8.49 -23.82
N ARG A 118 -8.67 -9.57 -23.38
CA ARG A 118 -9.24 -10.50 -22.42
C ARG A 118 -9.31 -9.89 -21.02
N ALA A 119 -8.26 -9.19 -20.57
CA ALA A 119 -8.20 -8.53 -19.28
C ALA A 119 -9.29 -7.45 -19.16
N GLN A 120 -9.41 -6.58 -20.16
CA GLN A 120 -10.45 -5.54 -20.23
C GLN A 120 -11.87 -6.13 -20.32
N GLY A 121 -12.03 -7.29 -20.99
CA GLY A 121 -13.31 -8.01 -21.04
C GLY A 121 -13.70 -8.68 -19.72
N TRP A 122 -12.74 -8.96 -18.83
CA TRP A 122 -12.98 -9.52 -17.49
C TRP A 122 -13.27 -8.47 -16.43
N MET A 123 -12.68 -7.28 -16.57
CA MET A 123 -12.76 -6.23 -15.58
C MET A 123 -12.83 -4.86 -16.29
N THR A 124 -14.01 -4.28 -16.27
CA THR A 124 -14.21 -2.90 -16.75
C THR A 124 -13.64 -1.89 -15.75
N PRO A 125 -13.38 -0.63 -16.14
CA PRO A 125 -12.95 0.40 -15.19
C PRO A 125 -13.86 0.55 -13.96
N ARG A 126 -15.16 0.39 -14.14
CA ARG A 126 -16.12 0.46 -13.03
C ARG A 126 -15.99 -0.74 -12.07
N GLU A 127 -15.80 -1.93 -12.61
CA GLU A 127 -15.57 -3.14 -11.80
C GLU A 127 -14.21 -3.11 -11.11
N PHE A 128 -13.20 -2.50 -11.74
CA PHE A 128 -11.90 -2.25 -11.14
C PHE A 128 -12.02 -1.35 -9.90
N TYR A 129 -12.77 -0.26 -10.00
CA TYR A 129 -13.03 0.65 -8.89
C TYR A 129 -13.89 0.01 -7.78
N ALA A 130 -14.88 -0.79 -8.17
CA ALA A 130 -15.80 -1.48 -7.26
C ALA A 130 -15.28 -2.86 -6.81
N SER A 131 -14.01 -3.17 -7.00
CA SER A 131 -13.42 -4.50 -6.74
C SER A 131 -13.50 -4.99 -5.29
N ASP A 132 -13.80 -4.09 -4.35
CA ASP A 132 -14.13 -4.44 -2.98
C ASP A 132 -15.47 -5.17 -2.84
N ASP A 133 -16.38 -4.96 -3.78
CA ASP A 133 -17.62 -5.71 -3.91
C ASP A 133 -17.31 -7.04 -4.60
N THR A 134 -17.16 -8.06 -3.82
CA THR A 134 -16.82 -9.45 -4.17
C THR A 134 -17.15 -9.82 -5.62
N PRO A 135 -16.17 -10.09 -6.49
CA PRO A 135 -16.45 -10.49 -7.86
C PRO A 135 -17.36 -11.71 -7.89
N ALA A 136 -18.41 -11.66 -8.71
CA ALA A 136 -19.27 -12.80 -8.94
C ALA A 136 -18.46 -13.89 -9.68
N GLY A 137 -18.25 -15.04 -9.06
CA GLY A 137 -17.58 -16.19 -9.68
C GLY A 137 -16.54 -16.88 -8.78
N PRO A 138 -16.02 -18.03 -9.18
CA PRO A 138 -14.97 -18.71 -8.46
C PRO A 138 -13.67 -17.90 -8.57
N SER A 139 -13.11 -17.48 -7.43
CA SER A 139 -11.77 -16.93 -7.40
C SER A 139 -10.77 -18.03 -7.78
N ARG A 140 -9.94 -17.76 -8.80
CA ARG A 140 -8.87 -18.67 -9.24
C ARG A 140 -7.53 -17.97 -9.03
N PRO A 141 -6.42 -18.72 -8.97
CA PRO A 141 -5.09 -18.14 -9.04
C PRO A 141 -4.94 -17.38 -10.37
N PHE A 142 -4.28 -16.23 -10.32
CA PHE A 142 -4.15 -15.35 -11.47
C PHE A 142 -3.28 -15.93 -12.59
N ASP A 143 -2.28 -16.76 -12.25
CA ASP A 143 -1.41 -17.41 -13.23
C ASP A 143 -2.17 -18.15 -14.34
N THR A 144 -3.39 -18.67 -14.03
CA THR A 144 -4.27 -19.29 -15.03
C THR A 144 -4.67 -18.34 -16.17
N MET A 145 -4.58 -17.03 -15.95
CA MET A 145 -4.78 -16.02 -17.00
C MET A 145 -3.60 -16.00 -18.01
N LEU A 146 -2.43 -16.43 -17.58
CA LEU A 146 -1.21 -16.48 -18.40
C LEU A 146 -1.02 -17.78 -19.18
N ASP A 147 -1.82 -18.83 -18.91
CA ASP A 147 -1.70 -20.15 -19.56
C ASP A 147 -1.79 -20.12 -21.09
N GLY A 148 -2.48 -19.14 -21.65
CA GLY A 148 -2.63 -18.98 -23.11
C GLY A 148 -1.52 -18.17 -23.77
N ILE A 149 -0.49 -17.76 -23.05
CA ILE A 149 0.65 -17.00 -23.58
C ILE A 149 1.81 -17.96 -23.86
N HIS A 150 2.09 -18.18 -25.14
CA HIS A 150 3.09 -19.15 -25.60
C HIS A 150 4.39 -18.50 -26.07
N ASP A 151 4.34 -17.25 -26.49
CA ASP A 151 5.52 -16.48 -26.84
C ASP A 151 6.26 -16.05 -25.57
N THR A 152 7.54 -16.44 -25.44
CA THR A 152 8.33 -16.19 -24.23
C THR A 152 8.62 -14.71 -23.99
N ALA A 153 8.74 -13.92 -25.06
CA ALA A 153 8.97 -12.49 -24.94
C ALA A 153 7.68 -11.75 -24.52
N ALA A 154 6.53 -12.14 -25.07
CA ALA A 154 5.23 -11.64 -24.65
C ALA A 154 4.96 -11.99 -23.17
N ARG A 155 5.25 -13.22 -22.77
CA ARG A 155 5.09 -13.66 -21.39
C ARG A 155 5.94 -12.85 -20.43
N ARG A 156 7.23 -12.66 -20.74
CA ARG A 156 8.14 -11.87 -19.92
C ARG A 156 7.68 -10.42 -19.82
N TYR A 157 7.24 -9.82 -20.92
CA TYR A 157 6.70 -8.44 -20.92
C TYR A 157 5.50 -8.31 -19.98
N LEU A 158 4.50 -9.21 -20.10
CA LEU A 158 3.31 -9.20 -19.25
C LEU A 158 3.63 -9.48 -17.78
N GLU A 159 4.49 -10.44 -17.49
CA GLU A 159 4.93 -10.75 -16.13
C GLU A 159 5.69 -9.57 -15.51
N THR A 160 6.50 -8.86 -16.28
CA THR A 160 7.18 -7.63 -15.80
C THR A 160 6.17 -6.56 -15.39
N MET A 161 5.15 -6.32 -16.21
CA MET A 161 4.07 -5.37 -15.88
C MET A 161 3.33 -5.77 -14.60
N ILE A 162 2.90 -7.03 -14.51
CA ILE A 162 2.09 -7.53 -13.40
C ILE A 162 2.89 -7.52 -12.09
N ARG A 163 4.13 -8.02 -12.12
CA ARG A 163 4.99 -8.13 -10.93
C ARG A 163 5.57 -6.80 -10.46
N SER A 164 5.53 -5.77 -11.30
CA SER A 164 6.13 -4.47 -10.97
C SER A 164 5.54 -3.84 -9.71
N ASP A 165 4.26 -4.08 -9.44
CA ASP A 165 3.55 -3.59 -8.25
C ASP A 165 2.80 -4.70 -7.49
N LEU A 166 3.00 -5.97 -7.84
CA LEU A 166 2.41 -7.10 -7.14
C LEU A 166 3.28 -7.50 -5.94
N ALA A 167 2.73 -7.36 -4.75
CA ALA A 167 3.43 -7.69 -3.50
C ALA A 167 3.56 -9.20 -3.23
N THR A 168 3.05 -10.04 -4.13
CA THR A 168 3.01 -11.50 -4.04
C THR A 168 3.28 -12.12 -5.42
N GLU A 169 3.03 -13.42 -5.57
CA GLU A 169 3.25 -14.13 -6.83
C GLU A 169 1.93 -14.37 -7.60
N PRO A 170 1.95 -14.41 -8.95
CA PRO A 170 0.75 -14.63 -9.77
C PRO A 170 -0.01 -15.91 -9.43
N ASP A 171 0.67 -16.98 -9.02
CA ASP A 171 0.07 -18.26 -8.60
C ASP A 171 -0.51 -18.21 -7.17
N ARG A 172 -0.14 -17.21 -6.38
CA ARG A 172 -0.58 -17.02 -5.00
C ARG A 172 -1.65 -15.96 -4.83
N THR A 173 -1.94 -15.18 -5.86
CA THR A 173 -2.98 -14.14 -5.81
C THR A 173 -4.24 -14.52 -6.59
N SER A 174 -5.33 -13.79 -6.37
CA SER A 174 -6.59 -13.99 -7.08
C SER A 174 -6.54 -13.43 -8.50
N THR A 175 -7.40 -13.94 -9.38
CA THR A 175 -7.57 -13.41 -10.73
C THR A 175 -7.91 -11.91 -10.71
N SER A 176 -8.79 -11.48 -9.80
CA SER A 176 -9.18 -10.07 -9.69
C SER A 176 -8.01 -9.18 -9.29
N TYR A 177 -7.25 -9.56 -8.27
CA TYR A 177 -6.12 -8.75 -7.81
C TYR A 177 -4.96 -8.72 -8.83
N GLY A 178 -4.66 -9.85 -9.47
CA GLY A 178 -3.68 -9.88 -10.56
C GLY A 178 -4.11 -9.05 -11.78
N LEU A 179 -5.40 -9.03 -12.11
CA LEU A 179 -5.94 -8.15 -13.18
C LEU A 179 -5.84 -6.68 -12.78
N GLN A 180 -6.10 -6.32 -11.52
CA GLN A 180 -5.88 -4.95 -11.03
C GLN A 180 -4.44 -4.51 -11.24
N ASN A 181 -3.47 -5.34 -10.87
CA ASN A 181 -2.04 -5.04 -11.05
C ASN A 181 -1.61 -4.91 -12.52
N TYR A 182 -2.35 -5.52 -13.45
CA TYR A 182 -2.15 -5.32 -14.89
C TYR A 182 -2.83 -4.04 -15.39
N LEU A 183 -4.15 -3.91 -15.11
CA LEU A 183 -5.00 -2.84 -15.65
C LEU A 183 -4.71 -1.47 -15.03
N MET A 184 -4.14 -1.40 -13.83
CA MET A 184 -3.73 -0.14 -13.21
C MET A 184 -2.72 0.67 -14.06
N ASN A 185 -2.04 0.02 -14.98
CA ASN A 185 -1.12 0.69 -15.91
C ASN A 185 -1.83 1.38 -17.09
N ASP A 186 -3.15 1.17 -17.25
CA ASP A 186 -3.96 1.89 -18.22
C ASP A 186 -4.61 3.13 -17.57
N PRO A 187 -4.33 4.36 -18.07
CA PRO A 187 -4.89 5.59 -17.50
C PRO A 187 -6.42 5.68 -17.55
N ALA A 188 -7.11 4.80 -18.31
CA ALA A 188 -8.56 4.70 -18.30
C ALA A 188 -9.11 4.04 -17.03
N TYR A 189 -8.30 3.24 -16.33
CA TYR A 189 -8.66 2.57 -15.09
C TYR A 189 -8.25 3.38 -13.86
N MET A 190 -7.02 3.87 -13.85
CA MET A 190 -6.44 4.54 -12.71
C MET A 190 -5.27 5.43 -13.14
N ARG A 191 -4.97 6.45 -12.33
CA ARG A 191 -3.76 7.25 -12.45
C ARG A 191 -3.02 7.25 -11.13
N LEU A 192 -1.74 7.59 -11.16
CA LEU A 192 -0.94 7.75 -9.95
C LEU A 192 -0.72 9.22 -9.64
N TYR A 193 -0.65 9.53 -8.35
CA TYR A 193 -0.25 10.85 -7.87
C TYR A 193 0.52 10.71 -6.54
N CYS A 194 1.15 11.78 -6.11
CA CYS A 194 1.72 11.95 -4.79
C CYS A 194 1.33 13.32 -4.21
N ILE A 195 1.53 13.50 -2.91
CA ILE A 195 1.39 14.80 -2.27
C ILE A 195 2.70 15.57 -2.46
N ALA A 196 2.61 16.79 -2.99
CA ALA A 196 3.76 17.64 -3.19
C ALA A 196 4.44 17.94 -1.85
N GLY A 197 5.76 17.71 -1.77
CA GLY A 197 6.53 17.82 -0.52
C GLY A 197 6.47 16.61 0.39
N GLY A 198 5.78 15.52 -0.02
CA GLY A 198 5.76 14.23 0.65
C GLY A 198 4.41 13.81 1.22
N ASN A 199 4.16 12.52 1.16
CA ASN A 199 2.86 11.95 1.56
C ASN A 199 2.61 12.04 3.07
N GLU A 200 3.65 12.19 3.90
CA GLU A 200 3.50 12.36 5.36
C GLU A 200 2.75 13.64 5.72
N GLN A 201 2.64 14.64 4.81
CA GLN A 201 1.79 15.81 5.01
C GLN A 201 0.30 15.46 5.21
N LEU A 202 -0.18 14.34 4.66
CA LEU A 202 -1.52 13.83 4.94
C LEU A 202 -1.67 13.49 6.42
N ILE A 203 -0.66 12.86 7.00
CA ILE A 203 -0.63 12.49 8.42
C ILE A 203 -0.66 13.73 9.31
N ASP A 204 0.19 14.70 9.00
CA ASP A 204 0.27 15.97 9.75
C ASP A 204 -1.04 16.76 9.65
N ALA A 205 -1.62 16.82 8.45
CA ALA A 205 -2.88 17.51 8.22
C ALA A 205 -4.05 16.85 8.97
N LEU A 206 -4.10 15.52 9.04
CA LEU A 206 -5.08 14.78 9.85
C LEU A 206 -4.84 15.01 11.33
N ALA A 207 -3.60 14.86 11.81
CA ALA A 207 -3.25 15.02 13.22
C ALA A 207 -3.59 16.42 13.76
N CYS A 208 -3.47 17.46 12.91
CA CYS A 208 -3.85 18.83 13.28
C CYS A 208 -5.38 19.08 13.33
N ARG A 209 -6.20 18.19 12.76
CA ARG A 209 -7.66 18.38 12.65
C ARG A 209 -8.49 17.46 13.53
N ILE A 210 -7.86 16.46 14.15
CA ILE A 210 -8.55 15.54 15.07
C ILE A 210 -8.58 16.13 16.48
N ASP A 211 -9.70 15.96 17.17
CA ASP A 211 -9.82 16.23 18.60
C ASP A 211 -9.59 14.91 19.37
N ALA A 212 -8.33 14.58 19.58
CA ALA A 212 -7.94 13.33 20.23
C ALA A 212 -6.70 13.53 21.13
N GLU A 213 -6.68 12.84 22.26
CA GLU A 213 -5.47 12.69 23.06
C GLU A 213 -4.51 11.73 22.36
N ILE A 214 -3.33 12.20 21.95
CA ILE A 214 -2.30 11.37 21.29
C ILE A 214 -1.24 10.98 22.29
N ARG A 215 -1.04 9.68 22.49
CA ARG A 215 0.00 9.10 23.36
C ARG A 215 1.02 8.36 22.49
N LEU A 216 2.11 9.05 22.18
CA LEU A 216 3.26 8.44 21.51
C LEU A 216 4.08 7.58 22.49
N GLN A 217 4.94 6.71 21.98
CA GLN A 217 5.78 5.80 22.77
C GLN A 217 4.97 4.97 23.80
N SER A 218 3.73 4.65 23.42
CA SER A 218 2.75 3.96 24.26
C SER A 218 2.25 2.69 23.57
N PRO A 219 3.14 1.69 23.35
CA PRO A 219 2.75 0.43 22.72
C PRO A 219 1.70 -0.27 23.57
N VAL A 220 0.54 -0.58 22.97
CA VAL A 220 -0.48 -1.39 23.63
C VAL A 220 -0.07 -2.85 23.53
N THR A 221 0.10 -3.48 24.69
CA THR A 221 0.52 -4.88 24.81
C THR A 221 -0.61 -5.81 25.20
N GLU A 222 -1.72 -5.28 25.76
CA GLU A 222 -2.88 -6.07 26.14
C GLU A 222 -4.18 -5.27 25.97
N VAL A 223 -5.22 -5.98 25.54
CA VAL A 223 -6.61 -5.53 25.56
C VAL A 223 -7.44 -6.53 26.36
N ARG A 224 -8.20 -6.03 27.33
CA ARG A 224 -9.04 -6.83 28.23
C ARG A 224 -10.43 -6.21 28.35
N LEU A 225 -11.47 -7.01 28.19
CA LEU A 225 -12.84 -6.62 28.53
C LEU A 225 -13.04 -6.66 30.04
N VAL A 226 -13.68 -5.65 30.60
CA VAL A 226 -14.14 -5.58 31.99
C VAL A 226 -15.61 -5.15 32.02
N ASP A 227 -16.26 -5.19 33.18
CA ASP A 227 -17.71 -4.89 33.29
C ASP A 227 -18.10 -3.51 32.72
N GLN A 228 -17.19 -2.56 32.71
CA GLN A 228 -17.42 -1.17 32.28
C GLN A 228 -16.80 -0.83 30.91
N GLY A 229 -16.38 -1.82 30.11
CA GLY A 229 -15.75 -1.59 28.81
C GLY A 229 -14.39 -2.24 28.69
N TYR A 230 -13.46 -1.61 27.98
CA TYR A 230 -12.14 -2.18 27.65
C TYR A 230 -11.02 -1.48 28.44
N MET A 231 -10.15 -2.28 29.05
CA MET A 231 -8.89 -1.82 29.63
C MET A 231 -7.74 -2.14 28.69
N LEU A 232 -6.86 -1.17 28.51
CA LEU A 232 -5.62 -1.32 27.75
C LEU A 232 -4.43 -1.33 28.70
N THR A 233 -3.47 -2.22 28.44
CA THR A 233 -2.14 -2.16 29.07
C THR A 233 -1.15 -1.60 28.03
N THR A 234 -0.41 -0.56 28.41
CA THR A 234 0.61 0.07 27.58
C THR A 234 2.00 -0.09 28.19
N GLY A 235 3.04 -0.07 27.34
CA GLY A 235 4.44 -0.21 27.78
C GLY A 235 4.89 -1.67 27.95
N GLY A 236 6.20 -1.85 28.19
CA GLY A 236 6.78 -3.15 28.49
C GLY A 236 6.64 -3.54 29.96
N GLU A 237 7.11 -4.74 30.34
CA GLU A 237 6.97 -5.31 31.70
C GLU A 237 7.46 -4.38 32.82
N GLU A 238 8.52 -3.60 32.58
CA GLU A 238 9.09 -2.70 33.59
C GLU A 238 8.35 -1.37 33.77
N ARG A 239 7.49 -0.98 32.80
CA ARG A 239 6.76 0.30 32.77
C ARG A 239 5.33 0.15 32.32
N ALA A 240 4.69 -0.96 32.67
CA ALA A 240 3.31 -1.21 32.32
C ALA A 240 2.39 -0.18 32.99
N ALA A 241 1.55 0.48 32.18
CA ALA A 241 0.51 1.36 32.66
C ALA A 241 -0.84 0.89 32.10
N THR A 242 -1.90 1.08 32.86
CA THR A 242 -3.27 0.75 32.41
C THR A 242 -4.01 2.02 32.04
N ALA A 243 -4.83 1.96 31.01
CA ALA A 243 -5.71 3.04 30.58
C ALA A 243 -7.13 2.49 30.32
N GLY A 244 -8.12 3.30 30.59
CA GLY A 244 -9.53 2.94 30.45
C GLY A 244 -10.30 3.07 31.77
N PRO A 245 -11.52 2.52 31.89
CA PRO A 245 -12.19 1.76 30.84
C PRO A 245 -12.59 2.63 29.63
N PHE A 246 -12.58 2.04 28.45
CA PHE A 246 -13.06 2.65 27.20
C PHE A 246 -14.32 1.95 26.74
N ASP A 247 -15.32 2.71 26.26
CA ASP A 247 -16.57 2.18 25.75
C ASP A 247 -16.37 1.38 24.45
N ALA A 248 -15.39 1.80 23.63
CA ALA A 248 -15.03 1.11 22.40
C ALA A 248 -13.51 1.10 22.16
N VAL A 249 -13.03 0.09 21.45
CA VAL A 249 -11.63 -0.03 21.01
C VAL A 249 -11.56 -0.26 19.50
N VAL A 250 -10.75 0.54 18.82
CA VAL A 250 -10.42 0.36 17.41
C VAL A 250 -8.94 -0.05 17.32
N LEU A 251 -8.70 -1.23 16.75
CA LEU A 251 -7.38 -1.79 16.52
C LEU A 251 -6.93 -1.43 15.10
N ALA A 252 -6.23 -0.32 14.95
CA ALA A 252 -5.73 0.20 13.67
C ALA A 252 -4.26 -0.22 13.44
N LEU A 253 -4.02 -1.51 13.48
CA LEU A 253 -2.71 -2.14 13.37
C LEU A 253 -2.61 -3.03 12.12
N PRO A 254 -1.43 -3.08 11.47
CA PRO A 254 -1.15 -4.16 10.52
C PRO A 254 -1.31 -5.53 11.18
N LEU A 255 -1.72 -6.54 10.41
CA LEU A 255 -2.09 -7.85 10.95
C LEU A 255 -0.95 -8.47 11.80
N GLN A 256 0.28 -8.35 11.36
CA GLN A 256 1.46 -8.84 12.08
C GLN A 256 1.65 -8.20 13.47
N HIS A 257 1.27 -6.93 13.63
CA HIS A 257 1.33 -6.24 14.93
C HIS A 257 0.10 -6.54 15.78
N LEU A 258 -1.05 -6.82 15.15
CA LEU A 258 -2.26 -7.25 15.83
C LEU A 258 -2.04 -8.59 16.55
N THR A 259 -1.30 -9.52 15.94
CA THR A 259 -0.96 -10.82 16.56
C THR A 259 -0.04 -10.71 17.77
N ALA A 260 0.68 -9.60 17.91
CA ALA A 260 1.57 -9.34 19.05
C ALA A 260 0.84 -8.78 20.28
N VAL A 261 -0.41 -8.34 20.14
CA VAL A 261 -1.24 -7.85 21.24
C VAL A 261 -1.87 -9.02 21.97
N ARG A 262 -1.75 -9.05 23.30
CA ARG A 262 -2.46 -10.04 24.13
C ARG A 262 -3.92 -9.63 24.30
N PHE A 263 -4.83 -10.53 24.00
CA PHE A 263 -6.25 -10.38 24.23
C PHE A 263 -6.66 -11.28 25.40
N THR A 264 -7.11 -10.68 26.51
CA THR A 264 -7.42 -11.41 27.74
C THR A 264 -8.93 -11.65 27.84
N GLY A 265 -9.28 -12.93 28.03
CA GLY A 265 -10.61 -13.52 27.97
C GLY A 265 -10.69 -14.53 26.82
N ASP A 266 -11.17 -15.76 27.12
CA ASP A 266 -11.13 -16.87 26.16
C ASP A 266 -11.89 -16.56 24.87
N GLU A 267 -13.05 -15.93 24.97
CA GLU A 267 -13.89 -15.56 23.82
C GLU A 267 -13.23 -14.47 22.97
N LEU A 268 -12.72 -13.40 23.61
CA LEU A 268 -12.01 -12.31 22.92
C LEU A 268 -10.75 -12.82 22.22
N ALA A 269 -9.92 -13.58 22.93
CA ALA A 269 -8.71 -14.16 22.37
C ALA A 269 -9.02 -15.10 21.18
N ALA A 270 -10.07 -15.91 21.29
CA ALA A 270 -10.49 -16.80 20.21
C ALA A 270 -11.02 -16.02 18.98
N ALA A 271 -11.78 -14.93 19.21
CA ALA A 271 -12.29 -14.08 18.13
C ALA A 271 -11.16 -13.42 17.33
N LEU A 272 -10.21 -12.80 18.02
CA LEU A 272 -9.06 -12.16 17.37
C LEU A 272 -8.17 -13.19 16.67
N ARG A 273 -7.96 -14.37 17.27
CA ARG A 273 -7.21 -15.44 16.59
C ARG A 273 -7.89 -15.90 15.31
N ARG A 274 -9.22 -16.10 15.30
CA ARG A 274 -9.98 -16.44 14.08
C ARG A 274 -9.88 -15.33 13.04
N HIS A 275 -9.97 -14.06 13.47
CA HIS A 275 -9.81 -12.92 12.59
C HIS A 275 -8.42 -12.91 11.96
N CYS A 276 -7.36 -13.00 12.75
CA CYS A 276 -5.99 -13.02 12.25
C CYS A 276 -5.76 -14.17 11.27
N LEU A 277 -6.15 -15.40 11.61
CA LEU A 277 -6.02 -16.56 10.71
C LEU A 277 -6.78 -16.41 9.40
N ARG A 278 -7.90 -15.68 9.40
CA ARG A 278 -8.68 -15.44 8.19
C ARG A 278 -8.00 -14.50 7.22
N PHE A 279 -7.29 -13.51 7.73
CA PHE A 279 -6.62 -12.46 6.95
C PHE A 279 -5.10 -12.65 6.83
N ASP A 280 -4.56 -13.79 7.29
CA ASP A 280 -3.13 -14.09 7.26
C ASP A 280 -2.67 -14.50 5.86
N HIS A 281 -2.53 -13.48 5.01
CA HIS A 281 -2.06 -13.59 3.63
C HIS A 281 -0.93 -12.58 3.40
N PRO A 282 0.22 -12.75 4.07
CA PRO A 282 1.30 -11.78 4.02
C PRO A 282 1.86 -11.64 2.61
N ALA A 283 2.08 -10.41 2.21
CA ALA A 283 2.77 -10.04 0.99
C ALA A 283 3.85 -9.00 1.30
N HIS A 284 4.84 -8.88 0.41
CA HIS A 284 6.11 -8.28 0.73
C HIS A 284 6.50 -7.20 -0.26
N TYR A 285 7.04 -6.10 0.27
CA TYR A 285 7.76 -5.10 -0.51
C TYR A 285 9.15 -4.85 0.09
N LEU A 286 10.07 -4.55 -0.80
CA LEU A 286 11.37 -4.00 -0.51
C LEU A 286 11.51 -2.70 -1.30
N ARG A 287 11.82 -1.59 -0.62
CA ARG A 287 12.03 -0.30 -1.26
C ARG A 287 13.47 0.14 -1.08
N VAL A 288 14.12 0.48 -2.19
CA VAL A 288 15.44 1.10 -2.20
C VAL A 288 15.29 2.47 -2.84
N THR A 289 15.71 3.51 -2.14
CA THR A 289 15.64 4.87 -2.66
C THR A 289 17.04 5.50 -2.66
N ALA A 290 17.45 6.03 -3.80
CA ALA A 290 18.79 6.58 -4.02
C ALA A 290 18.72 8.05 -4.42
N LEU A 291 19.57 8.86 -3.77
CA LEU A 291 19.80 10.27 -4.03
C LEU A 291 21.00 10.43 -4.93
N PHE A 292 20.85 11.25 -5.96
CA PHE A 292 21.92 11.60 -6.92
C PHE A 292 22.14 13.11 -6.94
N ASP A 293 23.34 13.53 -7.32
CA ASP A 293 23.72 14.95 -7.41
C ASP A 293 22.94 15.71 -8.48
N GLU A 294 22.44 15.02 -9.52
CA GLU A 294 21.54 15.55 -10.55
C GLU A 294 20.61 14.44 -11.09
N PRO A 295 19.44 14.78 -11.67
CA PRO A 295 18.55 13.83 -12.31
C PRO A 295 19.03 13.50 -13.73
N PHE A 296 20.17 12.83 -13.88
CA PHE A 296 20.88 12.58 -15.13
C PHE A 296 20.09 11.75 -16.16
N TRP A 297 19.05 11.05 -15.74
CA TRP A 297 18.18 10.22 -16.59
C TRP A 297 17.06 10.99 -17.30
N ARG A 298 16.69 12.19 -16.85
CA ARG A 298 15.52 12.96 -17.34
C ARG A 298 15.46 13.18 -18.85
N ARG A 299 16.60 13.19 -19.53
CA ARG A 299 16.65 13.32 -20.99
C ARG A 299 16.39 12.01 -21.74
N ARG A 300 16.28 10.89 -21.04
CA ARG A 300 16.24 9.55 -21.60
C ARG A 300 15.07 8.72 -21.07
N MET A 301 14.51 9.09 -19.94
CA MET A 301 13.35 8.47 -19.33
C MET A 301 12.12 9.30 -19.64
N ASP A 302 11.22 8.73 -20.42
CA ASP A 302 9.90 9.31 -20.68
C ASP A 302 8.94 8.89 -19.56
N GLY A 303 8.41 9.86 -18.82
CA GLY A 303 7.46 9.61 -17.75
C GLY A 303 8.08 9.52 -16.36
N GLY A 304 7.22 9.23 -15.38
CA GLY A 304 7.57 9.22 -13.95
C GLY A 304 8.01 7.86 -13.42
N TYR A 305 7.80 6.74 -14.17
CA TYR A 305 8.24 5.42 -13.73
C TYR A 305 8.48 4.44 -14.88
N LEU A 306 9.30 3.43 -14.59
CA LEU A 306 9.60 2.30 -15.45
C LEU A 306 9.27 0.99 -14.72
N MET A 307 8.77 0.01 -15.46
CA MET A 307 8.65 -1.37 -14.99
C MET A 307 9.83 -2.16 -15.53
N LEU A 308 10.75 -2.57 -14.67
CA LEU A 308 11.97 -3.27 -15.03
C LEU A 308 11.79 -4.79 -14.91
N ASP A 309 12.38 -5.55 -15.83
CA ASP A 309 12.44 -7.00 -15.77
C ASP A 309 13.46 -7.56 -14.76
N ALA A 310 14.13 -6.67 -14.02
CA ALA A 310 14.97 -7.02 -12.89
C ALA A 310 14.14 -7.52 -11.69
N PHE A 311 14.73 -8.37 -10.85
CA PHE A 311 14.08 -8.97 -9.67
C PHE A 311 12.80 -9.75 -10.00
N GLY A 312 12.63 -10.21 -11.25
CA GLY A 312 11.42 -10.84 -11.74
C GLY A 312 10.29 -9.88 -12.11
N GLY A 313 10.51 -8.60 -11.97
CA GLY A 313 9.61 -7.46 -12.18
C GLY A 313 9.66 -6.52 -10.99
N CYS A 314 9.99 -5.24 -11.23
CA CYS A 314 9.95 -4.19 -10.20
C CYS A 314 9.62 -2.84 -10.82
N CYS A 315 9.03 -1.93 -10.04
CA CYS A 315 8.92 -0.53 -10.44
C CYS A 315 10.18 0.26 -10.10
N LEU A 316 10.52 1.19 -10.99
CA LEU A 316 11.51 2.25 -10.79
C LEU A 316 10.81 3.59 -10.95
N TYR A 317 10.71 4.37 -9.90
CA TYR A 317 10.07 5.68 -9.89
C TYR A 317 11.10 6.82 -9.93
N ASP A 318 10.86 7.84 -10.75
CA ASP A 318 11.52 9.15 -10.62
C ASP A 318 10.80 9.98 -9.56
N GLU A 319 11.23 9.85 -8.30
CA GLU A 319 10.64 10.61 -7.19
C GLU A 319 10.99 12.10 -7.25
N SER A 320 12.04 12.49 -7.99
CA SER A 320 12.38 13.89 -8.20
C SER A 320 11.39 14.60 -9.14
N ALA A 321 10.54 13.87 -9.87
CA ALA A 321 9.48 14.44 -10.70
C ALA A 321 8.40 15.19 -9.89
N ARG A 322 8.40 15.05 -8.56
CA ARG A 322 7.54 15.81 -7.63
C ARG A 322 7.88 17.29 -7.57
N GLU A 323 9.10 17.64 -7.95
CA GLU A 323 9.57 19.02 -8.03
C GLU A 323 9.71 19.44 -9.51
N PRO A 324 9.25 20.65 -9.89
CA PRO A 324 9.32 21.11 -11.28
C PRO A 324 10.76 21.21 -11.83
N GLU A 325 11.69 21.69 -11.00
CA GLU A 325 13.10 21.85 -11.33
C GLU A 325 14.00 21.32 -10.20
N PRO A 326 14.10 20.00 -10.00
CA PRO A 326 14.91 19.45 -8.92
C PRO A 326 16.40 19.63 -9.22
N ARG A 327 17.12 20.09 -8.22
CA ARG A 327 18.58 20.14 -8.24
C ARG A 327 19.19 18.73 -8.15
N HIS A 328 18.60 17.90 -7.33
CA HIS A 328 19.01 16.51 -7.08
C HIS A 328 18.08 15.54 -7.79
N GLY A 329 18.59 14.37 -8.13
CA GLY A 329 17.77 13.26 -8.61
C GLY A 329 17.43 12.28 -7.49
N VAL A 330 16.22 11.74 -7.50
CA VAL A 330 15.82 10.65 -6.60
C VAL A 330 15.18 9.54 -7.41
N LEU A 331 15.75 8.34 -7.34
CA LEU A 331 15.13 7.11 -7.88
C LEU A 331 14.71 6.19 -6.74
N GLY A 332 13.50 5.67 -6.85
CA GLY A 332 12.95 4.68 -5.93
C GLY A 332 12.65 3.36 -6.64
N TRP A 333 13.23 2.26 -6.18
CA TRP A 333 12.87 0.91 -6.62
C TRP A 333 11.85 0.31 -5.67
N LEU A 334 10.78 -0.25 -6.22
CA LEU A 334 9.81 -1.06 -5.50
C LEU A 334 9.90 -2.49 -6.00
N VAL A 335 10.43 -3.38 -5.17
CA VAL A 335 10.54 -4.82 -5.44
C VAL A 335 9.45 -5.53 -4.65
N GLY A 336 8.63 -6.36 -5.30
CA GLY A 336 7.52 -7.08 -4.67
C GLY A 336 7.73 -8.59 -4.61
N GLY A 337 6.79 -9.27 -3.93
CA GLY A 337 6.63 -10.71 -3.94
C GLY A 337 7.80 -11.52 -3.35
N ALA A 338 8.04 -12.68 -3.93
CA ALA A 338 9.11 -13.60 -3.51
C ALA A 338 10.49 -12.93 -3.60
N ALA A 339 10.72 -12.08 -4.59
CA ALA A 339 11.98 -11.34 -4.71
C ALA A 339 12.20 -10.42 -3.51
N ALA A 340 11.17 -9.70 -3.05
CA ALA A 340 11.28 -8.88 -1.85
C ALA A 340 11.58 -9.71 -0.60
N GLU A 341 10.95 -10.88 -0.45
CA GLU A 341 11.19 -11.80 0.67
C GLU A 341 12.64 -12.34 0.65
N ASP A 342 13.08 -12.84 -0.49
CA ASP A 342 14.43 -13.43 -0.67
C ASP A 342 15.56 -12.40 -0.45
N TRP A 343 15.34 -11.18 -0.91
CA TRP A 343 16.32 -10.09 -0.83
C TRP A 343 16.30 -9.38 0.51
N ALA A 344 15.20 -9.42 1.26
CA ALA A 344 15.06 -8.72 2.55
C ALA A 344 16.12 -9.15 3.60
N ALA A 345 16.67 -10.35 3.48
CA ALA A 345 17.72 -10.85 4.36
C ALA A 345 19.14 -10.40 3.97
N ARG A 346 19.32 -9.71 2.82
CA ARG A 346 20.61 -9.23 2.36
C ARG A 346 21.00 -7.93 3.04
N ASP A 347 22.31 -7.67 3.09
CA ASP A 347 22.84 -6.39 3.58
C ASP A 347 22.45 -5.22 2.65
N ASP A 348 22.29 -4.03 3.21
CA ASP A 348 21.87 -2.84 2.47
C ASP A 348 22.79 -2.52 1.29
N ASP A 349 24.11 -2.65 1.45
CA ASP A 349 25.09 -2.39 0.39
C ASP A 349 24.90 -3.33 -0.81
N VAL A 350 24.54 -4.60 -0.55
CA VAL A 350 24.27 -5.61 -1.59
C VAL A 350 22.99 -5.25 -2.35
N LEU A 351 21.94 -4.82 -1.63
CA LEU A 351 20.69 -4.39 -2.21
C LEU A 351 20.85 -3.14 -3.06
N ILE A 352 21.55 -2.13 -2.54
CA ILE A 352 21.86 -0.89 -3.25
C ILE A 352 22.66 -1.18 -4.52
N ALA A 353 23.70 -2.02 -4.42
CA ALA A 353 24.49 -2.39 -5.59
C ALA A 353 23.63 -3.07 -6.67
N ALA A 354 22.79 -4.03 -6.28
CA ALA A 354 21.92 -4.76 -7.20
C ALA A 354 20.86 -3.86 -7.87
N THR A 355 20.28 -2.92 -7.14
CA THR A 355 19.32 -1.96 -7.71
C THR A 355 20.00 -1.01 -8.68
N LEU A 356 21.20 -0.51 -8.39
CA LEU A 356 21.95 0.31 -9.34
C LEU A 356 22.34 -0.48 -10.60
N ASP A 357 22.70 -1.77 -10.45
CA ASP A 357 23.04 -2.65 -11.58
C ASP A 357 21.81 -3.03 -12.43
N SER A 358 20.60 -2.92 -11.88
CA SER A 358 19.35 -3.17 -12.60
C SER A 358 18.96 -2.06 -13.58
N LEU A 359 19.59 -0.90 -13.49
CA LEU A 359 19.30 0.21 -14.40
C LEU A 359 19.72 -0.16 -15.83
N PRO A 360 18.86 0.12 -16.83
CA PRO A 360 19.22 -0.10 -18.24
C PRO A 360 20.52 0.63 -18.63
N ALA A 361 21.31 0.03 -19.51
CA ALA A 361 22.60 0.57 -19.93
C ALA A 361 22.55 2.03 -20.45
N TRP A 362 21.40 2.43 -20.97
CA TRP A 362 21.22 3.81 -21.46
C TRP A 362 21.11 4.86 -20.33
N PHE A 363 20.96 4.47 -19.05
CA PHE A 363 21.14 5.37 -17.92
C PHE A 363 22.62 5.84 -17.80
N GLY A 364 23.58 5.03 -18.25
CA GLY A 364 24.99 5.26 -18.02
C GLY A 364 25.47 4.68 -16.68
N ASP A 365 26.49 5.28 -16.09
CA ASP A 365 27.02 4.81 -14.79
C ASP A 365 26.40 5.63 -13.63
N PRO A 366 25.38 5.08 -12.93
CA PRO A 366 24.69 5.80 -11.87
C PRO A 366 25.57 6.06 -10.64
N ARG A 367 26.62 5.23 -10.44
CA ARG A 367 27.50 5.35 -9.26
C ARG A 367 28.29 6.63 -9.22
N ARG A 368 28.51 7.27 -10.37
CA ARG A 368 29.20 8.57 -10.45
C ARG A 368 28.40 9.72 -9.87
N HIS A 369 27.10 9.58 -9.83
CA HIS A 369 26.15 10.59 -9.37
C HIS A 369 25.57 10.27 -7.99
N LEU A 370 25.81 9.07 -7.46
CA LEU A 370 25.22 8.60 -6.20
C LEU A 370 25.79 9.39 -5.01
N LEU A 371 24.91 9.98 -4.22
CA LEU A 371 25.24 10.66 -2.97
C LEU A 371 24.89 9.80 -1.75
N GLU A 372 23.72 9.19 -1.75
CA GLU A 372 23.20 8.40 -0.63
C GLU A 372 22.15 7.41 -1.14
N ALA A 373 21.99 6.26 -0.47
CA ALA A 373 20.86 5.38 -0.70
C ALA A 373 20.32 4.81 0.61
N ARG A 374 19.05 4.45 0.63
CA ARG A 374 18.32 3.91 1.79
C ARG A 374 17.51 2.70 1.40
N VAL A 375 17.44 1.74 2.31
CA VAL A 375 16.69 0.50 2.15
C VAL A 375 15.59 0.43 3.21
N HIS A 376 14.37 0.14 2.78
CA HIS A 376 13.23 -0.08 3.66
C HIS A 376 12.58 -1.42 3.34
N ARG A 377 12.41 -2.23 4.39
CA ARG A 377 11.86 -3.60 4.30
C ARG A 377 10.44 -3.61 4.85
N TRP A 378 9.49 -3.90 3.97
CA TRP A 378 8.07 -3.99 4.29
C TRP A 378 7.58 -5.44 4.15
N THR A 379 8.27 -6.36 4.84
CA THR A 379 7.93 -7.78 4.80
C THR A 379 6.63 -8.06 5.56
N GLY A 380 5.68 -8.75 4.91
CA GLY A 380 4.36 -9.01 5.47
C GLY A 380 3.50 -7.77 5.70
N ALA A 381 3.87 -6.64 5.10
CA ALA A 381 3.23 -5.36 5.38
C ALA A 381 1.90 -5.14 4.66
N VAL A 382 1.59 -5.94 3.65
CA VAL A 382 0.37 -5.88 2.83
C VAL A 382 -0.24 -7.27 2.69
N SER A 383 -1.45 -7.38 2.11
CA SER A 383 -2.13 -8.65 1.86
C SER A 383 -1.99 -9.10 0.41
N GLY A 384 -1.74 -10.38 0.19
CA GLY A 384 -1.59 -10.99 -1.13
C GLY A 384 -2.91 -11.37 -1.81
N LEU A 385 -4.04 -11.25 -1.13
CA LEU A 385 -5.39 -11.54 -1.65
C LEU A 385 -5.46 -12.86 -2.46
N PRO A 386 -5.23 -14.03 -1.83
CA PRO A 386 -5.00 -15.29 -2.54
C PRO A 386 -6.22 -15.77 -3.34
N GLY A 387 -5.95 -16.57 -4.37
CA GLY A 387 -6.99 -17.25 -5.14
C GLY A 387 -7.82 -18.19 -4.27
N GLY A 388 -9.13 -18.21 -4.48
CA GLY A 388 -10.08 -19.01 -3.69
C GLY A 388 -10.52 -18.39 -2.36
N TRP A 389 -9.79 -17.39 -1.86
CA TRP A 389 -10.20 -16.64 -0.69
C TRP A 389 -11.16 -15.50 -1.08
N ARG A 390 -12.09 -15.20 -0.17
CA ARG A 390 -12.99 -14.06 -0.29
C ARG A 390 -13.08 -13.31 1.02
N PRO A 391 -12.97 -11.97 0.99
CA PRO A 391 -13.21 -11.19 2.19
C PRO A 391 -14.64 -11.39 2.70
N PRO A 392 -14.87 -11.31 4.01
CA PRO A 392 -16.21 -11.24 4.54
C PRO A 392 -16.97 -10.03 4.01
N PRO A 393 -18.31 -10.02 4.02
CA PRO A 393 -19.07 -8.80 3.79
C PRO A 393 -18.61 -7.65 4.69
N ILE A 394 -18.75 -6.40 4.21
CA ILE A 394 -18.26 -5.20 4.89
C ILE A 394 -18.73 -5.12 6.35
N ASP A 395 -19.99 -5.44 6.60
CA ASP A 395 -20.61 -5.46 7.93
C ASP A 395 -19.99 -6.48 8.90
N ARG A 396 -19.18 -7.43 8.42
CA ARG A 396 -18.56 -8.50 9.22
C ARG A 396 -17.04 -8.49 9.23
N ARG A 397 -16.41 -7.70 8.37
CA ARG A 397 -14.94 -7.72 8.30
C ARG A 397 -14.26 -6.88 9.39
N HIS A 398 -14.99 -5.89 9.94
CA HIS A 398 -14.47 -4.94 10.92
C HIS A 398 -14.69 -5.35 12.37
N GLN A 399 -15.62 -6.28 12.66
CA GLN A 399 -15.90 -6.75 14.01
C GLN A 399 -15.52 -8.23 14.13
N PRO A 400 -14.39 -8.57 14.78
CA PRO A 400 -13.98 -9.97 15.01
C PRO A 400 -15.04 -10.82 15.73
N ASP A 401 -15.83 -10.21 16.61
CA ASP A 401 -16.95 -10.82 17.31
C ASP A 401 -18.06 -9.79 17.59
N PRO A 402 -19.01 -9.60 16.64
CA PRO A 402 -20.05 -8.58 16.79
C PRO A 402 -21.08 -8.89 17.89
N VAL A 403 -21.12 -10.12 18.40
CA VAL A 403 -22.08 -10.52 19.45
C VAL A 403 -21.46 -10.42 20.84
N GLY A 404 -20.29 -11.02 21.05
CA GLY A 404 -19.62 -10.99 22.35
C GLY A 404 -18.85 -9.70 22.60
N HIS A 405 -18.37 -9.05 21.53
CA HIS A 405 -17.53 -7.84 21.60
C HIS A 405 -17.98 -6.78 20.59
N PRO A 406 -19.23 -6.25 20.69
CA PRO A 406 -19.82 -5.37 19.67
C PRO A 406 -19.09 -4.03 19.51
N HIS A 407 -18.30 -3.61 20.50
CA HIS A 407 -17.58 -2.34 20.47
C HIS A 407 -16.05 -2.49 20.26
N LEU A 408 -15.62 -3.67 19.77
CA LEU A 408 -14.22 -3.89 19.37
C LEU A 408 -14.14 -4.02 17.86
N PHE A 409 -13.35 -3.13 17.26
CA PHE A 409 -13.19 -3.01 15.82
C PHE A 409 -11.76 -3.21 15.39
N VAL A 410 -11.60 -3.62 14.15
CA VAL A 410 -10.32 -3.62 13.42
C VAL A 410 -10.43 -2.69 12.23
N VAL A 411 -9.37 -1.94 11.95
CA VAL A 411 -9.23 -1.04 10.80
C VAL A 411 -7.88 -1.29 10.15
N GLY A 412 -7.86 -1.45 8.83
CA GLY A 412 -6.62 -1.67 8.10
C GLY A 412 -6.81 -1.94 6.62
N ASP A 413 -5.73 -1.74 5.87
CA ASP A 413 -5.62 -2.00 4.43
C ASP A 413 -5.88 -3.49 4.07
N TYR A 414 -5.45 -4.41 4.93
CA TYR A 414 -5.60 -5.86 4.71
C TYR A 414 -7.06 -6.34 4.69
N LEU A 415 -8.00 -5.50 5.13
CA LEU A 415 -9.44 -5.78 5.06
C LEU A 415 -10.03 -5.52 3.67
N TYR A 416 -9.30 -4.80 2.82
CA TYR A 416 -9.65 -4.39 1.46
C TYR A 416 -8.56 -4.81 0.46
N ASP A 417 -7.95 -3.88 -0.23
CA ASP A 417 -7.02 -4.08 -1.34
C ASP A 417 -5.55 -3.70 -1.03
N SER A 418 -5.24 -3.49 0.25
CA SER A 418 -3.91 -3.08 0.71
C SER A 418 -3.44 -1.70 0.22
N THR A 419 -4.37 -0.82 -0.14
CA THR A 419 -4.12 0.58 -0.53
C THR A 419 -4.48 1.57 0.58
N LEU A 420 -4.11 2.84 0.41
CA LEU A 420 -4.56 3.91 1.29
C LEU A 420 -6.05 4.22 1.12
N ASN A 421 -6.62 3.99 -0.08
CA ASN A 421 -8.06 4.07 -0.35
C ASN A 421 -8.80 3.02 0.50
N GLY A 422 -8.34 1.77 0.52
CA GLY A 422 -8.93 0.73 1.35
C GLY A 422 -8.81 0.99 2.86
N VAL A 423 -7.73 1.65 3.31
CA VAL A 423 -7.63 2.13 4.71
C VAL A 423 -8.69 3.19 4.99
N LEU A 424 -8.91 4.12 4.05
CA LEU A 424 -9.92 5.17 4.19
C LEU A 424 -11.31 4.57 4.31
N ASP A 425 -11.68 3.64 3.41
CA ASP A 425 -12.99 2.98 3.41
C ASP A 425 -13.22 2.19 4.71
N SER A 426 -12.15 1.52 5.18
CA SER A 426 -12.15 0.81 6.47
C SER A 426 -12.41 1.75 7.65
N ALA A 427 -11.77 2.92 7.65
CA ALA A 427 -11.89 3.92 8.70
C ALA A 427 -13.26 4.61 8.68
N ASP A 428 -13.76 4.96 7.48
CA ASP A 428 -15.07 5.58 7.26
C ASP A 428 -16.20 4.70 7.80
N TYR A 429 -16.17 3.40 7.42
CA TYR A 429 -17.16 2.44 7.91
C TYR A 429 -17.20 2.36 9.44
N VAL A 430 -16.03 2.20 10.07
CA VAL A 430 -15.96 2.06 11.55
C VAL A 430 -16.35 3.36 12.24
N ALA A 431 -15.93 4.51 11.73
CA ALA A 431 -16.31 5.81 12.27
C ALA A 431 -17.83 6.06 12.18
N GLY A 432 -18.43 5.73 11.02
CA GLY A 432 -19.89 5.83 10.83
C GLY A 432 -20.67 4.93 11.79
N TRP A 433 -20.20 3.69 11.98
CA TRP A 433 -20.81 2.78 12.94
C TRP A 433 -20.72 3.29 14.39
N LEU A 434 -19.54 3.75 14.80
CA LEU A 434 -19.33 4.31 16.15
C LEU A 434 -20.17 5.55 16.40
N ALA A 435 -20.22 6.48 15.43
CA ALA A 435 -21.03 7.70 15.53
C ALA A 435 -22.53 7.41 15.69
N ALA A 436 -23.02 6.32 15.11
CA ALA A 436 -24.42 5.93 15.18
C ALA A 436 -24.80 5.15 16.44
N ASN A 437 -23.84 4.48 17.09
CA ASN A 437 -24.13 3.49 18.13
C ASN A 437 -23.44 3.76 19.49
N VAL A 438 -22.46 4.64 19.52
CA VAL A 438 -21.76 5.05 20.76
C VAL A 438 -22.13 6.51 21.03
N SER A 439 -22.96 6.73 22.04
CA SER A 439 -23.45 8.06 22.45
C SER A 439 -23.02 8.39 23.89
#